data_52399e4c027795d3658a601cacf4ce70
#
_entry.id   52399e4c027795d3658a601cacf4ce70
#
_cell.length_a   1.000
_cell.length_b   1.000
_cell.length_c   1.000
_cell.angle_alpha   90.00
_cell.angle_beta   90.00
_cell.angle_gamma   90.00
#
_symmetry.space_group_name_H-M   'P 1'
#
loop_
_entity.id
_entity.type
_entity.pdbx_description
1 polymer ?
#
loop_
_entity_poly.entity_id
_entity_poly.type
_entity_poly.pdbx_seq_one_letter_code
_entity_poly.pdbx_strand_id
1 'polypeptide(L)'
;MRILLVEDHPQLAASVSQALKNAGWTVDILHDGVAADLALGSEDYALAILDVGLPRMDGFEVLARLRARGKTVPVLMLTARGEVKDRVHGLNLGADDYLAKPFELSELEARVKALLRRSVLGGEQQLRCGDLVYDLDTRRFTLLDESLNLTSREQAVLEAMIARPGRVMSKEQLASQVFGLDEEASADSIEIYVHRLRKKLERGSVRIVTFRGLGYLLEATSG
;
A
#
# COMPACT_ATOMS: atom_id res chain seq x y z
N MET A 1 1.93 1.20 -4.31
CA MET A 1 1.26 1.04 -2.99
C MET A 1 2.28 0.57 -1.97
N ARG A 2 2.29 1.16 -0.77
CA ARG A 2 3.27 0.91 0.30
C ARG A 2 2.67 0.00 1.37
N ILE A 3 3.38 -1.05 1.75
CA ILE A 3 2.97 -2.09 2.73
C ILE A 3 3.92 -2.04 3.92
N LEU A 4 3.37 -2.09 5.13
CA LEU A 4 4.16 -2.30 6.35
C LEU A 4 4.19 -3.79 6.67
N LEU A 5 5.37 -4.37 6.82
CA LEU A 5 5.60 -5.71 7.31
C LEU A 5 6.26 -5.64 8.69
N VAL A 6 5.62 -6.20 9.70
CA VAL A 6 6.15 -6.27 11.06
C VAL A 6 6.32 -7.72 11.46
N GLU A 7 7.57 -8.15 11.56
CA GLU A 7 7.97 -9.53 11.81
C GLU A 7 9.32 -9.52 12.53
N ASP A 8 9.40 -10.15 13.69
CA ASP A 8 10.61 -10.15 14.51
C ASP A 8 11.67 -11.16 14.03
N HIS A 9 11.26 -12.15 13.22
CA HIS A 9 12.17 -13.15 12.65
C HIS A 9 12.80 -12.63 11.35
N PRO A 10 14.11 -12.27 11.30
CA PRO A 10 14.69 -11.54 10.17
C PRO A 10 14.64 -12.31 8.84
N GLN A 11 14.83 -13.64 8.87
CA GLN A 11 14.81 -14.46 7.65
C GLN A 11 13.42 -14.52 7.03
N LEU A 12 12.37 -14.64 7.85
CA LEU A 12 10.99 -14.65 7.38
C LEU A 12 10.61 -13.25 6.84
N ALA A 13 10.96 -12.18 7.56
CA ALA A 13 10.76 -10.80 7.13
C ALA A 13 11.42 -10.53 5.77
N ALA A 14 12.68 -10.96 5.58
CA ALA A 14 13.40 -10.81 4.32
C ALA A 14 12.71 -11.58 3.17
N SER A 15 12.30 -12.83 3.40
CA SER A 15 11.65 -13.67 2.40
C SER A 15 10.29 -13.09 1.97
N VAL A 16 9.46 -12.67 2.94
CA VAL A 16 8.16 -12.05 2.68
C VAL A 16 8.33 -10.72 1.96
N SER A 17 9.25 -9.87 2.43
CA SER A 17 9.54 -8.58 1.80
C SER A 17 10.00 -8.74 0.36
N GLN A 18 10.88 -9.71 0.09
CA GLN A 18 11.37 -9.96 -1.28
C GLN A 18 10.23 -10.41 -2.20
N ALA A 19 9.34 -11.30 -1.74
CA ALA A 19 8.20 -11.74 -2.52
C ALA A 19 7.26 -10.56 -2.86
N LEU A 20 6.94 -9.74 -1.86
CA LEU A 20 6.09 -8.55 -2.05
C LEU A 20 6.74 -7.50 -2.97
N LYS A 21 8.06 -7.27 -2.84
CA LYS A 21 8.82 -6.37 -3.72
C LYS A 21 8.87 -6.90 -5.16
N ASN A 22 9.03 -8.20 -5.36
CA ASN A 22 8.96 -8.83 -6.68
C ASN A 22 7.57 -8.69 -7.31
N ALA A 23 6.51 -8.73 -6.50
CA ALA A 23 5.16 -8.41 -6.93
C ALA A 23 4.93 -6.90 -7.16
N GLY A 24 5.97 -6.06 -6.94
CA GLY A 24 6.02 -4.63 -7.27
C GLY A 24 5.51 -3.69 -6.17
N TRP A 25 5.29 -4.14 -4.93
CA TRP A 25 4.96 -3.26 -3.82
C TRP A 25 6.19 -2.63 -3.18
N THR A 26 6.04 -1.44 -2.61
CA THR A 26 7.01 -0.85 -1.69
C THR A 26 6.78 -1.45 -0.32
N VAL A 27 7.82 -1.99 0.32
CA VAL A 27 7.69 -2.71 1.60
C VAL A 27 8.66 -2.14 2.61
N ASP A 28 8.12 -1.67 3.73
CA ASP A 28 8.88 -1.33 4.92
C ASP A 28 8.87 -2.50 5.88
N ILE A 29 9.99 -2.75 6.53
CA ILE A 29 10.15 -3.84 7.50
C ILE A 29 10.41 -3.22 8.87
N LEU A 30 9.66 -3.66 9.87
CA LEU A 30 9.90 -3.37 11.28
C LEU A 30 9.92 -4.69 12.07
N HIS A 31 10.65 -4.71 13.18
CA HIS A 31 10.91 -5.93 13.93
C HIS A 31 10.28 -5.94 15.33
N ASP A 32 9.50 -4.92 15.66
CA ASP A 32 8.82 -4.83 16.96
C ASP A 32 7.54 -3.99 16.91
N GLY A 33 6.64 -4.25 17.86
CA GLY A 33 5.33 -3.62 17.87
C GLY A 33 5.34 -2.14 18.25
N VAL A 34 6.33 -1.65 19.01
CA VAL A 34 6.41 -0.21 19.36
C VAL A 34 6.78 0.61 18.14
N ALA A 35 7.76 0.14 17.36
CA ALA A 35 8.11 0.79 16.09
C ALA A 35 6.93 0.75 15.10
N ALA A 36 6.19 -0.38 15.06
CA ALA A 36 5.01 -0.52 14.23
C ALA A 36 3.90 0.47 14.62
N ASP A 37 3.61 0.63 15.92
CA ASP A 37 2.61 1.57 16.42
C ASP A 37 2.93 3.02 16.06
N LEU A 38 4.20 3.40 16.15
CA LEU A 38 4.68 4.73 15.73
C LEU A 38 4.52 4.93 14.23
N ALA A 39 5.00 3.98 13.40
CA ALA A 39 4.92 4.07 11.95
C ALA A 39 3.47 4.13 11.45
N LEU A 40 2.58 3.29 11.97
CA LEU A 40 1.16 3.31 11.64
C LEU A 40 0.43 4.58 12.12
N GLY A 41 0.98 5.26 13.11
CA GLY A 41 0.48 6.56 13.58
C GLY A 41 0.84 7.72 12.67
N SER A 42 2.06 7.74 12.15
CA SER A 42 2.65 8.87 11.41
C SER A 42 2.60 8.72 9.88
N GLU A 43 2.64 7.49 9.37
CA GLU A 43 2.72 7.19 7.95
C GLU A 43 1.43 6.62 7.39
N ASP A 44 1.25 6.76 6.07
CA ASP A 44 0.14 6.18 5.33
C ASP A 44 0.58 4.89 4.63
N TYR A 45 0.02 3.77 5.05
CA TYR A 45 0.19 2.46 4.42
C TYR A 45 -1.10 2.02 3.72
N ALA A 46 -0.94 1.31 2.61
CA ALA A 46 -2.06 0.69 1.91
C ALA A 46 -2.52 -0.61 2.61
N LEU A 47 -1.61 -1.28 3.33
CA LEU A 47 -1.85 -2.50 4.08
C LEU A 47 -0.76 -2.68 5.16
N ALA A 48 -1.12 -3.25 6.30
CA ALA A 48 -0.17 -3.71 7.30
C ALA A 48 -0.24 -5.24 7.44
N ILE A 49 0.93 -5.88 7.53
CA ILE A 49 1.10 -7.29 7.86
C ILE A 49 1.76 -7.33 9.23
N LEU A 50 1.08 -7.87 10.23
CA LEU A 50 1.52 -7.86 11.62
C LEU A 50 1.67 -9.29 12.15
N ASP A 51 2.85 -9.65 12.61
CA ASP A 51 2.97 -10.84 13.46
C ASP A 51 2.30 -10.61 14.81
N VAL A 52 1.63 -11.62 15.33
CA VAL A 52 1.04 -11.58 16.67
C VAL A 52 2.14 -11.60 17.74
N GLY A 53 3.19 -12.40 17.58
CA GLY A 53 4.23 -12.63 18.56
C GLY A 53 5.34 -11.58 18.63
N LEU A 54 5.05 -10.31 18.35
CA LEU A 54 6.05 -9.24 18.33
C LEU A 54 6.62 -8.93 19.72
N PRO A 55 7.92 -8.58 19.81
CA PRO A 55 8.51 -8.12 21.05
C PRO A 55 8.04 -6.68 21.38
N ARG A 56 8.14 -6.34 22.68
CA ARG A 56 7.81 -5.05 23.31
C ARG A 56 6.31 -4.68 23.31
N MET A 57 5.60 -4.93 22.24
CA MET A 57 4.16 -4.74 22.08
C MET A 57 3.68 -5.81 21.10
N ASP A 58 2.73 -6.64 21.50
CA ASP A 58 2.22 -7.69 20.63
C ASP A 58 1.36 -7.14 19.47
N GLY A 59 1.18 -7.95 18.42
CA GLY A 59 0.46 -7.52 17.23
C GLY A 59 -1.01 -7.18 17.47
N PHE A 60 -1.66 -7.79 18.48
CA PHE A 60 -3.04 -7.46 18.84
C PHE A 60 -3.13 -6.09 19.51
N GLU A 61 -2.17 -5.73 20.35
CA GLU A 61 -2.12 -4.41 20.97
C GLU A 61 -1.85 -3.32 19.91
N VAL A 62 -0.95 -3.58 18.94
CA VAL A 62 -0.72 -2.67 17.80
C VAL A 62 -2.03 -2.45 17.02
N LEU A 63 -2.74 -3.53 16.69
CA LEU A 63 -4.03 -3.47 16.00
C LEU A 63 -5.07 -2.68 16.79
N ALA A 64 -5.22 -2.95 18.08
CA ALA A 64 -6.17 -2.25 18.94
C ALA A 64 -5.91 -0.74 18.98
N ARG A 65 -4.64 -0.33 19.12
CA ARG A 65 -4.25 1.08 19.09
C ARG A 65 -4.52 1.74 17.74
N LEU A 66 -4.23 1.02 16.65
CA LEU A 66 -4.51 1.48 15.29
C LEU A 66 -6.01 1.77 15.11
N ARG A 67 -6.88 0.86 15.53
CA ARG A 67 -8.34 1.01 15.45
C ARG A 67 -8.87 2.10 16.39
N ALA A 68 -8.31 2.23 17.59
CA ALA A 68 -8.65 3.30 18.54
C ALA A 68 -8.36 4.71 17.97
N ARG A 69 -7.36 4.85 17.08
CA ARG A 69 -7.08 6.10 16.35
C ARG A 69 -8.00 6.33 15.13
N GLY A 70 -8.98 5.47 14.89
CA GLY A 70 -9.88 5.56 13.74
C GLY A 70 -9.23 5.24 12.38
N LYS A 71 -8.02 4.66 12.37
CA LYS A 71 -7.36 4.26 11.14
C LYS A 71 -8.00 2.99 10.58
N THR A 72 -8.29 3.00 9.27
CA THR A 72 -8.99 1.93 8.55
C THR A 72 -8.07 1.13 7.62
N VAL A 73 -6.76 1.32 7.73
CA VAL A 73 -5.79 0.54 6.94
C VAL A 73 -6.03 -0.97 7.16
N PRO A 74 -6.13 -1.77 6.10
CA PRO A 74 -6.34 -3.21 6.23
C PRO A 74 -5.15 -3.87 6.90
N VAL A 75 -5.45 -4.85 7.77
CA VAL A 75 -4.46 -5.57 8.55
C VAL A 75 -4.60 -7.08 8.32
N LEU A 76 -3.50 -7.69 7.83
CA LEU A 76 -3.30 -9.13 7.79
C LEU A 76 -2.48 -9.56 9.02
N MET A 77 -3.06 -10.38 9.89
CA MET A 77 -2.34 -10.92 11.04
C MET A 77 -1.61 -12.22 10.67
N LEU A 78 -0.34 -12.33 11.03
CA LEU A 78 0.42 -13.56 10.97
C LEU A 78 0.40 -14.21 12.37
N THR A 79 0.06 -15.48 12.46
CA THR A 79 -0.07 -16.17 13.76
C THR A 79 0.59 -17.53 13.76
N ALA A 80 1.28 -17.88 14.84
CA ALA A 80 1.77 -19.24 15.08
C ALA A 80 0.59 -20.15 15.40
N ARG A 81 0.29 -21.12 14.53
CA ARG A 81 -0.77 -22.13 14.60
C ARG A 81 -1.95 -21.81 15.52
N GLY A 82 -2.93 -21.26 14.90
CA GLY A 82 -4.29 -21.05 15.13
C GLY A 82 -4.98 -21.72 16.30
N GLU A 83 -4.88 -21.20 17.50
CA GLU A 83 -6.01 -21.37 18.40
C GLU A 83 -7.18 -20.56 17.80
N VAL A 84 -8.31 -21.22 17.62
CA VAL A 84 -9.54 -20.57 17.15
C VAL A 84 -9.85 -19.31 17.98
N LYS A 85 -9.44 -19.32 19.26
CA LYS A 85 -9.55 -18.20 20.20
C LYS A 85 -8.77 -16.95 19.74
N ASP A 86 -7.54 -17.10 19.27
CA ASP A 86 -6.72 -15.95 18.82
C ASP A 86 -7.30 -15.33 17.54
N ARG A 87 -7.79 -16.16 16.62
CA ARG A 87 -8.46 -15.70 15.41
C ARG A 87 -9.76 -14.94 15.72
N VAL A 88 -10.58 -15.47 16.65
CA VAL A 88 -11.81 -14.83 17.10
C VAL A 88 -11.49 -13.52 17.82
N HIS A 89 -10.47 -13.54 18.70
CA HIS A 89 -10.04 -12.34 19.42
C HIS A 89 -9.64 -11.21 18.47
N GLY A 90 -8.78 -11.48 17.52
CA GLY A 90 -8.31 -10.46 16.62
C GLY A 90 -9.35 -10.01 15.59
N LEU A 91 -10.28 -10.88 15.15
CA LEU A 91 -11.42 -10.45 14.33
C LEU A 91 -12.28 -9.43 15.12
N ASN A 92 -12.51 -9.67 16.40
CA ASN A 92 -13.22 -8.73 17.27
C ASN A 92 -12.44 -7.42 17.47
N LEU A 93 -11.10 -7.44 17.40
CA LEU A 93 -10.25 -6.25 17.44
C LEU A 93 -10.22 -5.49 16.10
N GLY A 94 -10.78 -6.05 15.03
CA GLY A 94 -10.86 -5.42 13.73
C GLY A 94 -9.73 -5.76 12.76
N ALA A 95 -9.12 -6.96 12.87
CA ALA A 95 -8.28 -7.50 11.81
C ALA A 95 -9.12 -7.84 10.58
N ASP A 96 -8.56 -7.68 9.39
CA ASP A 96 -9.25 -7.91 8.13
C ASP A 96 -9.04 -9.32 7.58
N ASP A 97 -7.92 -9.97 7.91
CA ASP A 97 -7.64 -11.38 7.59
C ASP A 97 -6.54 -11.96 8.49
N TYR A 98 -6.39 -13.30 8.44
CA TYR A 98 -5.41 -14.07 9.20
C TYR A 98 -4.69 -15.08 8.32
N LEU A 99 -3.38 -15.27 8.58
CA LEU A 99 -2.57 -16.27 7.94
C LEU A 99 -1.75 -17.03 9.00
N ALA A 100 -1.97 -18.35 9.09
CA ALA A 100 -1.27 -19.20 10.05
C ALA A 100 0.13 -19.53 9.55
N LYS A 101 1.12 -19.45 10.42
CA LYS A 101 2.49 -19.94 10.19
C LYS A 101 2.55 -21.48 10.45
N PRO A 102 3.25 -22.28 9.60
CA PRO A 102 3.93 -21.90 8.37
C PRO A 102 2.95 -21.70 7.21
N PHE A 103 3.26 -20.79 6.30
CA PHE A 103 2.47 -20.47 5.12
C PHE A 103 3.31 -20.45 3.84
N GLU A 104 2.66 -20.61 2.70
CA GLU A 104 3.26 -20.40 1.40
C GLU A 104 3.22 -18.92 1.01
N LEU A 105 4.32 -18.41 0.40
CA LEU A 105 4.38 -17.00 -0.04
C LEU A 105 3.29 -16.64 -1.05
N SER A 106 2.90 -17.59 -1.90
CA SER A 106 1.80 -17.43 -2.84
C SER A 106 0.44 -17.22 -2.14
N GLU A 107 0.20 -17.87 -1.00
CA GLU A 107 -1.01 -17.66 -0.20
C GLU A 107 -1.00 -16.25 0.42
N LEU A 108 0.14 -15.83 0.99
CA LEU A 108 0.29 -14.48 1.53
C LEU A 108 0.02 -13.42 0.45
N GLU A 109 0.62 -13.55 -0.74
CA GLU A 109 0.39 -12.63 -1.85
C GLU A 109 -1.09 -12.57 -2.28
N ALA A 110 -1.77 -13.70 -2.36
CA ALA A 110 -3.18 -13.76 -2.72
C ALA A 110 -4.06 -13.02 -1.70
N ARG A 111 -3.78 -13.18 -0.40
CA ARG A 111 -4.48 -12.48 0.68
C ARG A 111 -4.22 -10.97 0.66
N VAL A 112 -2.96 -10.57 0.46
CA VAL A 112 -2.59 -9.15 0.32
C VAL A 112 -3.36 -8.51 -0.84
N LYS A 113 -3.39 -9.14 -2.02
CA LYS A 113 -4.18 -8.66 -3.17
C LYS A 113 -5.67 -8.54 -2.84
N ALA A 114 -6.24 -9.55 -2.18
CA ALA A 114 -7.66 -9.53 -1.80
C ALA A 114 -7.98 -8.40 -0.82
N LEU A 115 -7.12 -8.15 0.16
CA LEU A 115 -7.29 -7.07 1.13
C LEU A 115 -7.18 -5.69 0.48
N LEU A 116 -6.15 -5.48 -0.34
CA LEU A 116 -5.98 -4.22 -1.08
C LEU A 116 -7.19 -3.94 -1.99
N ARG A 117 -7.71 -4.95 -2.69
CA ARG A 117 -8.91 -4.82 -3.52
C ARG A 117 -10.13 -4.37 -2.71
N ARG A 118 -10.38 -4.98 -1.54
CA ARG A 118 -11.51 -4.59 -0.67
C ARG A 118 -11.39 -3.17 -0.14
N SER A 119 -10.18 -2.77 0.29
CA SER A 119 -9.96 -1.48 0.93
C SER A 119 -9.98 -0.30 -0.03
N VAL A 120 -9.47 -0.48 -1.25
CA VAL A 120 -9.31 0.62 -2.23
C VAL A 120 -10.54 0.75 -3.12
N LEU A 121 -11.26 -0.33 -3.38
CA LEU A 121 -12.31 -0.39 -4.41
C LEU A 121 -13.69 -0.79 -3.91
N GLY A 122 -13.86 -1.04 -2.60
CA GLY A 122 -15.14 -1.60 -2.15
C GLY A 122 -15.48 -2.96 -2.80
N GLY A 123 -14.46 -3.65 -3.37
CA GLY A 123 -14.62 -4.96 -4.03
C GLY A 123 -14.48 -4.97 -5.56
N GLU A 124 -14.42 -3.83 -6.23
CA GLU A 124 -14.14 -3.77 -7.67
C GLU A 124 -12.69 -4.20 -7.98
N GLN A 125 -12.43 -4.62 -9.22
CA GLN A 125 -11.09 -5.05 -9.63
C GLN A 125 -10.24 -3.92 -10.23
N GLN A 126 -10.87 -2.81 -10.58
CA GLN A 126 -10.24 -1.72 -11.33
C GLN A 126 -10.53 -0.36 -10.73
N LEU A 127 -9.49 0.49 -10.67
CA LEU A 127 -9.62 1.94 -10.46
C LEU A 127 -9.70 2.65 -11.79
N ARG A 128 -10.55 3.66 -11.88
CA ARG A 128 -10.73 4.46 -13.11
C ARG A 128 -10.65 5.94 -12.83
N CYS A 129 -10.00 6.68 -13.73
CA CYS A 129 -9.98 8.12 -13.77
C CYS A 129 -9.95 8.56 -15.24
N GLY A 130 -11.10 9.01 -15.78
CA GLY A 130 -11.24 9.19 -17.23
C GLY A 130 -10.93 7.89 -17.99
N ASP A 131 -10.11 7.97 -19.03
CA ASP A 131 -9.68 6.81 -19.83
C ASP A 131 -8.55 5.99 -19.17
N LEU A 132 -8.04 6.45 -18.04
CA LEU A 132 -7.02 5.71 -17.30
C LEU A 132 -7.66 4.64 -16.43
N VAL A 133 -7.23 3.40 -16.61
CA VAL A 133 -7.68 2.24 -15.82
C VAL A 133 -6.47 1.57 -15.17
N TYR A 134 -6.58 1.26 -13.90
CA TYR A 134 -5.62 0.45 -13.16
C TYR A 134 -6.26 -0.85 -12.70
N ASP A 135 -5.74 -1.97 -13.16
CA ASP A 135 -6.14 -3.30 -12.75
C ASP A 135 -5.29 -3.76 -11.57
N LEU A 136 -5.94 -4.03 -10.43
CA LEU A 136 -5.26 -4.37 -9.17
C LEU A 136 -4.67 -5.78 -9.16
N ASP A 137 -5.27 -6.72 -9.90
CA ASP A 137 -4.81 -8.12 -9.92
C ASP A 137 -3.53 -8.24 -10.76
N THR A 138 -3.53 -7.61 -11.94
CA THR A 138 -2.36 -7.60 -12.84
C THR A 138 -1.39 -6.48 -12.54
N ARG A 139 -1.81 -5.47 -11.75
CA ARG A 139 -1.07 -4.25 -11.45
C ARG A 139 -0.64 -3.47 -12.69
N ARG A 140 -1.47 -3.46 -13.70
CA ARG A 140 -1.21 -2.77 -14.98
C ARG A 140 -2.11 -1.56 -15.15
N PHE A 141 -1.53 -0.53 -15.71
CA PHE A 141 -2.28 0.62 -16.20
C PHE A 141 -2.56 0.48 -17.69
N THR A 142 -3.79 0.82 -18.06
CA THR A 142 -4.16 1.05 -19.47
C THR A 142 -4.70 2.46 -19.64
N LEU A 143 -4.44 3.07 -20.79
CA LEU A 143 -4.97 4.36 -21.20
C LEU A 143 -5.57 4.17 -22.59
N LEU A 144 -6.87 4.45 -22.76
CA LEU A 144 -7.60 4.19 -24.00
C LEU A 144 -7.47 2.72 -24.45
N ASP A 145 -7.57 1.78 -23.49
CA ASP A 145 -7.41 0.34 -23.64
C ASP A 145 -6.00 -0.14 -24.08
N GLU A 146 -5.04 0.78 -24.23
CA GLU A 146 -3.64 0.44 -24.51
C GLU A 146 -2.82 0.35 -23.21
N SER A 147 -1.94 -0.66 -23.10
CA SER A 147 -1.07 -0.81 -21.93
C SER A 147 -0.06 0.33 -21.82
N LEU A 148 0.01 0.97 -20.65
CA LEU A 148 1.00 1.99 -20.34
C LEU A 148 2.32 1.35 -19.88
N ASN A 149 3.40 1.65 -20.58
CA ASN A 149 4.74 1.23 -20.15
C ASN A 149 5.30 2.23 -19.12
N LEU A 150 5.31 1.82 -17.85
CA LEU A 150 5.75 2.62 -16.70
C LEU A 150 6.98 1.98 -16.05
N THR A 151 7.89 2.80 -15.58
CA THR A 151 8.92 2.36 -14.64
C THR A 151 8.30 2.11 -13.27
N SER A 152 8.95 1.32 -12.39
CA SER A 152 8.42 1.01 -11.06
C SER A 152 8.09 2.28 -10.24
N ARG A 153 8.91 3.33 -10.35
CA ARG A 153 8.68 4.61 -9.65
C ARG A 153 7.50 5.40 -10.24
N GLU A 154 7.38 5.48 -11.56
CA GLU A 154 6.23 6.08 -12.23
C GLU A 154 4.94 5.35 -11.87
N GLN A 155 4.98 4.03 -11.84
CA GLN A 155 3.86 3.21 -11.43
C GLN A 155 3.44 3.50 -9.99
N ALA A 156 4.39 3.55 -9.04
CA ALA A 156 4.10 3.83 -7.64
C ALA A 156 3.46 5.22 -7.44
N VAL A 157 3.95 6.25 -8.15
CA VAL A 157 3.34 7.59 -8.14
C VAL A 157 1.91 7.54 -8.67
N LEU A 158 1.69 6.90 -9.82
CA LEU A 158 0.38 6.83 -10.44
C LEU A 158 -0.61 5.99 -9.64
N GLU A 159 -0.16 4.88 -9.02
CA GLU A 159 -0.94 4.07 -8.07
C GLU A 159 -1.40 4.89 -6.86
N ALA A 160 -0.51 5.71 -6.27
CA ALA A 160 -0.86 6.56 -5.14
C ALA A 160 -1.94 7.59 -5.52
N MET A 161 -1.83 8.17 -6.72
CA MET A 161 -2.75 9.20 -7.19
C MET A 161 -4.10 8.62 -7.61
N ILE A 162 -4.13 7.48 -8.33
CA ILE A 162 -5.39 6.88 -8.80
C ILE A 162 -6.19 6.23 -7.67
N ALA A 163 -5.55 5.86 -6.58
CA ALA A 163 -6.25 5.40 -5.38
C ALA A 163 -7.06 6.50 -4.68
N ARG A 164 -6.77 7.78 -4.99
CA ARG A 164 -7.43 8.96 -4.39
C ARG A 164 -7.69 10.04 -5.45
N PRO A 165 -8.46 9.74 -6.51
CA PRO A 165 -8.68 10.70 -7.60
C PRO A 165 -9.39 11.94 -7.06
N GLY A 166 -9.05 13.10 -7.59
CA GLY A 166 -9.61 14.37 -7.14
C GLY A 166 -9.07 14.88 -5.79
N ARG A 167 -8.07 14.22 -5.18
CA ARG A 167 -7.40 14.71 -3.97
C ARG A 167 -6.00 15.19 -4.27
N VAL A 168 -5.63 16.35 -3.69
CA VAL A 168 -4.26 16.87 -3.75
C VAL A 168 -3.39 16.03 -2.81
N MET A 169 -2.26 15.54 -3.33
CA MET A 169 -1.22 14.87 -2.56
C MET A 169 0.05 15.72 -2.56
N SER A 170 0.64 15.94 -1.39
CA SER A 170 1.89 16.68 -1.31
C SER A 170 3.07 15.89 -1.91
N LYS A 171 4.19 16.58 -2.20
CA LYS A 171 5.40 15.91 -2.69
C LYS A 171 5.92 14.88 -1.68
N GLU A 172 5.86 15.22 -0.40
CA GLU A 172 6.28 14.36 0.71
C GLU A 172 5.40 13.12 0.80
N GLN A 173 4.08 13.29 0.67
CA GLN A 173 3.14 12.16 0.64
C GLN A 173 3.37 11.24 -0.56
N LEU A 174 3.64 11.78 -1.75
CA LEU A 174 3.99 10.97 -2.90
C LEU A 174 5.34 10.30 -2.72
N ALA A 175 6.35 11.00 -2.20
CA ALA A 175 7.66 10.45 -1.92
C ALA A 175 7.57 9.28 -0.92
N SER A 176 6.81 9.41 0.15
CA SER A 176 6.61 8.33 1.13
C SER A 176 5.95 7.09 0.51
N GLN A 177 5.08 7.23 -0.50
CA GLN A 177 4.48 6.09 -1.20
C GLN A 177 5.42 5.41 -2.21
N VAL A 178 6.43 6.12 -2.69
CA VAL A 178 7.38 5.66 -3.73
C VAL A 178 8.66 5.09 -3.12
N PHE A 179 9.12 5.72 -2.04
CA PHE A 179 10.35 5.35 -1.32
C PHE A 179 9.97 4.71 0.02
N GLY A 180 10.65 3.61 0.37
CA GLY A 180 10.52 2.99 1.69
C GLY A 180 11.24 3.80 2.79
N LEU A 181 11.07 3.39 4.05
CA LEU A 181 11.73 4.03 5.20
C LEU A 181 13.26 4.05 5.09
N ASP A 182 13.84 3.03 4.43
CA ASP A 182 15.28 2.86 4.27
C ASP A 182 15.87 3.61 3.06
N GLU A 183 15.05 4.26 2.24
CA GLU A 183 15.50 4.99 1.06
C GLU A 183 15.49 6.49 1.34
N GLU A 184 16.59 7.19 0.99
CA GLU A 184 16.62 8.65 1.00
C GLU A 184 15.59 9.20 0.00
N ALA A 185 14.45 9.61 0.51
CA ALA A 185 13.37 10.17 -0.28
C ALA A 185 13.74 11.59 -0.72
N SER A 186 14.10 11.78 -1.98
CA SER A 186 14.18 13.11 -2.57
C SER A 186 12.81 13.53 -3.09
N ALA A 187 12.15 14.47 -2.39
CA ALA A 187 10.90 15.08 -2.85
C ALA A 187 11.04 15.69 -4.26
N ASP A 188 12.23 16.14 -4.64
CA ASP A 188 12.54 16.67 -5.97
C ASP A 188 12.42 15.61 -7.07
N SER A 189 12.69 14.34 -6.76
CA SER A 189 12.53 13.24 -7.71
C SER A 189 11.07 13.07 -8.17
N ILE A 190 10.10 13.43 -7.34
CA ILE A 190 8.67 13.34 -7.66
C ILE A 190 8.32 14.22 -8.86
N GLU A 191 8.93 15.40 -8.99
CA GLU A 191 8.70 16.29 -10.14
C GLU A 191 9.07 15.62 -11.47
N ILE A 192 10.16 14.87 -11.49
CA ILE A 192 10.64 14.13 -12.66
C ILE A 192 9.61 13.05 -13.05
N TYR A 193 9.11 12.28 -12.08
CA TYR A 193 8.10 11.25 -12.36
C TYR A 193 6.78 11.86 -12.82
N VAL A 194 6.32 12.92 -12.18
CA VAL A 194 5.12 13.66 -12.60
C VAL A 194 5.27 14.20 -14.03
N HIS A 195 6.42 14.78 -14.36
CA HIS A 195 6.68 15.28 -15.73
C HIS A 195 6.61 14.15 -16.78
N ARG A 196 7.23 13.00 -16.49
CA ARG A 196 7.21 11.83 -17.38
C ARG A 196 5.80 11.25 -17.52
N LEU A 197 5.07 11.15 -16.41
CA LEU A 197 3.69 10.68 -16.40
C LEU A 197 2.78 11.59 -17.23
N ARG A 198 2.90 12.91 -17.11
CA ARG A 198 2.14 13.86 -17.93
C ARG A 198 2.28 13.58 -19.42
N LYS A 199 3.51 13.35 -19.91
CA LYS A 199 3.75 13.00 -21.32
C LYS A 199 3.07 11.70 -21.73
N LYS A 200 3.05 10.70 -20.83
CA LYS A 200 2.43 9.40 -21.11
C LYS A 200 0.90 9.46 -21.08
N LEU A 201 0.32 10.42 -20.35
CA LEU A 201 -1.12 10.62 -20.19
C LEU A 201 -1.73 11.61 -21.20
N GLU A 202 -0.93 12.30 -22.01
CA GLU A 202 -1.37 13.37 -22.91
C GLU A 202 -2.50 12.97 -23.87
N ARG A 203 -2.59 11.69 -24.23
CA ARG A 203 -3.59 11.18 -25.19
C ARG A 203 -4.97 10.90 -24.58
N GLY A 204 -5.06 10.83 -23.26
CA GLY A 204 -6.29 10.46 -22.56
C GLY A 204 -7.03 11.63 -21.95
N SER A 205 -8.25 11.33 -21.47
CA SER A 205 -9.09 12.27 -20.73
C SER A 205 -8.73 12.33 -19.23
N VAL A 206 -7.42 12.33 -18.93
CA VAL A 206 -6.88 12.37 -17.57
C VAL A 206 -5.66 13.27 -17.50
N ARG A 207 -5.51 14.03 -16.43
CA ARG A 207 -4.36 14.92 -16.25
C ARG A 207 -3.85 14.96 -14.81
N ILE A 208 -2.56 15.25 -14.65
CA ILE A 208 -1.97 15.57 -13.36
C ILE A 208 -1.84 17.09 -13.25
N VAL A 209 -2.61 17.69 -12.34
CA VAL A 209 -2.63 19.14 -12.08
C VAL A 209 -1.65 19.47 -10.96
N THR A 210 -0.90 20.58 -11.08
CA THR A 210 -0.06 21.10 -10.00
C THR A 210 -0.81 22.16 -9.22
N PHE A 211 -0.92 21.96 -7.92
CA PHE A 211 -1.33 22.98 -6.97
C PHE A 211 -0.06 23.55 -6.31
N ARG A 212 0.33 24.77 -6.70
CA ARG A 212 1.57 25.40 -6.22
C ARG A 212 1.60 25.43 -4.69
N GLY A 213 2.69 24.94 -4.11
CA GLY A 213 2.87 24.87 -2.66
C GLY A 213 2.09 23.75 -1.94
N LEU A 214 1.17 23.05 -2.63
CA LEU A 214 0.35 22.00 -2.02
C LEU A 214 0.64 20.60 -2.58
N GLY A 215 1.00 20.49 -3.88
CA GLY A 215 1.30 19.19 -4.48
C GLY A 215 0.60 18.93 -5.81
N TYR A 216 0.19 17.69 -6.04
CA TYR A 216 -0.35 17.20 -7.30
C TYR A 216 -1.70 16.51 -7.11
N LEU A 217 -2.52 16.56 -8.13
CA LEU A 217 -3.85 15.94 -8.17
C LEU A 217 -4.02 15.24 -9.51
N LEU A 218 -4.58 14.04 -9.50
CA LEU A 218 -5.02 13.30 -10.68
C LEU A 218 -6.52 13.52 -10.86
N GLU A 219 -6.95 13.99 -12.01
CA GLU A 219 -8.36 14.21 -12.33
C GLU A 219 -8.69 13.83 -13.77
N ALA A 220 -9.94 13.46 -14.01
CA ALA A 220 -10.46 13.34 -15.36
C ALA A 220 -10.69 14.75 -15.96
N THR A 221 -10.36 14.94 -17.23
CA THR A 221 -10.72 16.14 -17.97
C THR A 221 -12.16 15.98 -18.46
N SER A 222 -13.03 16.90 -18.05
CA SER A 222 -14.36 16.98 -18.66
C SER A 222 -14.18 17.26 -20.16
N GLY A 223 -14.70 16.38 -21.01
CA GLY A 223 -14.78 16.59 -22.44
C GLY A 223 -15.74 17.73 -22.76
#